data_87d84d3ca5407b00fad403cb06b808bc
#
_entry.id   87d84d3ca5407b00fad403cb06b808bc
#
_cell.length_a   1.000
_cell.length_b   1.000
_cell.length_c   1.000
_cell.angle_alpha   90.00
_cell.angle_beta   90.00
_cell.angle_gamma   90.00
#
_symmetry.space_group_name_H-M   'P 1'
#
loop_
_entity.id
_entity.type
_entity.pdbx_description
1 polymer ?
#
loop_
_entity_poly.entity_id
_entity_poly.type
_entity_poly.pdbx_seq_one_letter_code
_entity_poly.pdbx_strand_id
1 'polypeptide(L)'
;MEYLDIVDERGNPTGETVSREEAHKNGILHRTAHVWVIRNADGRTEVLLQKRSDEKDSFPGMYDTSSAGHIPAGEEPLPSALRELSEELSIKAAPAQLHYAGTFHIHYEKPFHGRLFKDNEVTQVYVYTEPVRIEQLVLQPSEVSAVRWFILDEVWAEVQSGNRSRFCVPAQGLRVLRDWIEKRESRNL
;
A
#
# COMPACT_ATOMS: atom_id res chain seq x y z
N MET A 1 -11.78 -18.05 -2.15
CA MET A 1 -10.71 -17.94 -3.17
C MET A 1 -10.90 -16.58 -3.81
N GLU A 2 -9.88 -15.74 -3.76
CA GLU A 2 -9.93 -14.38 -4.30
C GLU A 2 -9.58 -14.40 -5.79
N TYR A 3 -10.38 -13.68 -6.59
CA TYR A 3 -10.15 -13.48 -8.02
C TYR A 3 -9.84 -12.01 -8.29
N LEU A 4 -8.90 -11.78 -9.22
CA LEU A 4 -8.39 -10.49 -9.63
C LEU A 4 -8.64 -10.28 -11.11
N ASP A 5 -8.91 -9.03 -11.53
CA ASP A 5 -8.94 -8.69 -12.94
C ASP A 5 -7.52 -8.74 -13.53
N ILE A 6 -7.36 -9.39 -14.67
CA ILE A 6 -6.17 -9.22 -15.50
C ILE A 6 -6.28 -7.86 -16.18
N VAL A 7 -5.21 -7.07 -16.13
CA VAL A 7 -5.23 -5.70 -16.62
C VAL A 7 -4.15 -5.43 -17.69
N ASP A 8 -4.33 -4.35 -18.43
CA ASP A 8 -3.31 -3.80 -19.32
C ASP A 8 -2.28 -2.96 -18.52
N GLU A 9 -1.23 -2.48 -19.20
CA GLU A 9 -0.18 -1.61 -18.63
C GLU A 9 -0.71 -0.29 -18.02
N ARG A 10 -1.95 0.09 -18.32
CA ARG A 10 -2.61 1.27 -17.77
C ARG A 10 -3.52 0.94 -16.59
N GLY A 11 -3.63 -0.36 -16.25
CA GLY A 11 -4.51 -0.84 -15.18
C GLY A 11 -5.97 -0.99 -15.59
N ASN A 12 -6.29 -0.98 -16.88
CA ASN A 12 -7.64 -1.23 -17.36
C ASN A 12 -7.92 -2.73 -17.42
N PRO A 13 -9.06 -3.22 -16.87
CA PRO A 13 -9.43 -4.63 -16.98
C PRO A 13 -9.54 -5.10 -18.44
N THR A 14 -8.99 -6.27 -18.73
CA THR A 14 -9.06 -6.91 -20.06
C THR A 14 -10.38 -7.65 -20.28
N GLY A 15 -11.14 -7.88 -19.21
CA GLY A 15 -12.34 -8.71 -19.19
C GLY A 15 -12.06 -10.16 -18.76
N GLU A 16 -10.79 -10.49 -18.52
CA GLU A 16 -10.37 -11.79 -17.99
C GLU A 16 -10.04 -11.68 -16.50
N THR A 17 -10.21 -12.77 -15.77
CA THR A 17 -9.89 -12.86 -14.34
C THR A 17 -8.96 -14.02 -14.05
N VAL A 18 -8.23 -13.92 -12.94
CA VAL A 18 -7.29 -14.93 -12.48
C VAL A 18 -7.40 -15.07 -10.96
N SER A 19 -7.16 -16.27 -10.41
CA SER A 19 -7.04 -16.40 -8.96
C SER A 19 -5.78 -15.70 -8.46
N ARG A 20 -5.82 -15.13 -7.24
CA ARG A 20 -4.66 -14.50 -6.60
C ARG A 20 -3.43 -15.43 -6.59
N GLU A 21 -3.63 -16.72 -6.30
CA GLU A 21 -2.56 -17.71 -6.30
C GLU A 21 -1.89 -17.82 -7.67
N GLU A 22 -2.67 -17.95 -8.74
CA GLU A 22 -2.15 -18.04 -10.11
C GLU A 22 -1.51 -16.73 -10.58
N ALA A 23 -2.05 -15.58 -10.14
CA ALA A 23 -1.48 -14.28 -10.45
C ALA A 23 -0.04 -14.18 -9.95
N HIS A 24 0.21 -14.49 -8.67
CA HIS A 24 1.55 -14.44 -8.08
C HIS A 24 2.46 -15.60 -8.49
N LYS A 25 1.92 -16.75 -8.87
CA LYS A 25 2.70 -17.87 -9.40
C LYS A 25 3.27 -17.55 -10.78
N ASN A 26 2.48 -16.91 -11.63
CA ASN A 26 2.80 -16.65 -13.02
C ASN A 26 3.24 -15.19 -13.31
N GLY A 27 3.12 -14.27 -12.35
CA GLY A 27 3.43 -12.85 -12.53
C GLY A 27 2.42 -12.13 -13.44
N ILE A 28 1.14 -12.51 -13.34
CA ILE A 28 0.07 -11.91 -14.15
C ILE A 28 -0.23 -10.51 -13.61
N LEU A 29 -0.29 -9.53 -14.51
CA LEU A 29 -0.53 -8.13 -14.16
C LEU A 29 -1.97 -7.93 -13.64
N HIS A 30 -2.07 -7.40 -12.44
CA HIS A 30 -3.33 -7.16 -11.74
C HIS A 30 -3.28 -5.81 -10.97
N ARG A 31 -4.37 -5.46 -10.27
CA ARG A 31 -4.48 -4.18 -9.58
C ARG A 31 -4.39 -4.31 -8.07
N THR A 32 -3.76 -3.29 -7.46
CA THR A 32 -3.75 -3.10 -6.02
C THR A 32 -4.10 -1.67 -5.65
N ALA A 33 -4.51 -1.43 -4.42
CA ALA A 33 -4.74 -0.11 -3.85
C ALA A 33 -3.92 0.06 -2.58
N HIS A 34 -3.12 1.13 -2.52
CA HIS A 34 -2.31 1.51 -1.38
C HIS A 34 -2.84 2.79 -0.75
N VAL A 35 -2.92 2.82 0.56
CA VAL A 35 -3.29 4.02 1.33
C VAL A 35 -2.11 4.44 2.19
N TRP A 36 -1.71 5.70 2.08
CA TRP A 36 -0.77 6.35 2.97
C TRP A 36 -1.53 7.18 3.99
N VAL A 37 -1.40 6.87 5.26
CA VAL A 37 -1.91 7.67 6.36
C VAL A 37 -0.79 8.58 6.82
N ILE A 38 -0.98 9.89 6.71
CA ILE A 38 0.03 10.88 7.05
C ILE A 38 -0.49 11.91 8.06
N ARG A 39 0.43 12.55 8.78
CA ARG A 39 0.16 13.70 9.63
C ARG A 39 1.32 14.69 9.60
N ASN A 40 1.07 15.92 10.00
CA ASN A 40 2.13 16.87 10.35
C ASN A 40 2.32 16.82 11.88
N ALA A 41 3.54 16.60 12.33
CA ALA A 41 3.93 16.61 13.73
C ALA A 41 5.21 17.45 13.87
N ASP A 42 5.14 18.53 14.65
CA ASP A 42 6.26 19.45 14.91
C ASP A 42 6.95 19.97 13.63
N GLY A 43 6.14 20.29 12.60
CA GLY A 43 6.62 20.82 11.32
C GLY A 43 7.26 19.74 10.39
N ARG A 44 7.12 18.46 10.73
CA ARG A 44 7.59 17.34 9.91
C ARG A 44 6.43 16.45 9.47
N THR A 45 6.48 15.97 8.26
CA THR A 45 5.54 14.96 7.80
C THR A 45 5.91 13.60 8.35
N GLU A 46 4.97 12.99 9.05
CA GLU A 46 5.06 11.60 9.49
C GLU A 46 4.10 10.73 8.68
N VAL A 47 4.51 9.49 8.43
CA VAL A 47 3.73 8.44 7.78
C VAL A 47 3.51 7.28 8.75
N LEU A 48 2.27 6.80 8.83
CA LEU A 48 1.94 5.58 9.56
C LEU A 48 2.32 4.39 8.71
N LEU A 49 3.19 3.52 9.20
CA LEU A 49 3.53 2.26 8.54
C LEU A 49 3.00 1.09 9.34
N GLN A 50 2.46 0.09 8.64
CA GLN A 50 2.09 -1.18 9.23
C GLN A 50 3.29 -2.12 9.28
N LYS A 51 3.40 -2.89 10.35
CA LYS A 51 4.30 -4.03 10.42
C LYS A 51 3.53 -5.26 9.95
N ARG A 52 3.96 -5.86 8.86
CA ARG A 52 3.34 -7.05 8.28
C ARG A 52 3.37 -8.19 9.28
N SER A 53 2.30 -8.95 9.36
CA SER A 53 2.24 -10.18 10.16
C SER A 53 3.32 -11.17 9.72
N ASP A 54 3.76 -12.03 10.63
CA ASP A 54 4.72 -13.11 10.33
C ASP A 54 4.09 -14.21 9.45
N GLU A 55 2.75 -14.21 9.31
CA GLU A 55 2.00 -15.15 8.46
C GLU A 55 1.88 -14.71 7.00
N LYS A 56 2.35 -13.49 6.65
CA LYS A 56 2.24 -12.97 5.28
C LYS A 56 3.12 -13.75 4.30
N ASP A 57 2.59 -13.94 3.09
CA ASP A 57 3.26 -14.65 1.99
C ASP A 57 4.58 -13.99 1.56
N SER A 58 4.66 -12.66 1.69
CA SER A 58 5.83 -11.87 1.31
C SER A 58 6.23 -10.89 2.42
N PHE A 59 7.54 -10.68 2.61
CA PHE A 59 8.14 -9.73 3.56
C PHE A 59 7.54 -9.80 4.99
N PRO A 60 7.43 -10.98 5.63
CA PRO A 60 6.90 -11.07 6.98
C PRO A 60 7.72 -10.23 7.97
N GLY A 61 7.04 -9.58 8.92
CA GLY A 61 7.67 -8.80 9.98
C GLY A 61 8.30 -7.47 9.57
N MET A 62 8.25 -7.10 8.28
CA MET A 62 8.76 -5.80 7.79
C MET A 62 7.70 -4.71 7.83
N TYR A 63 8.14 -3.45 7.89
CA TYR A 63 7.25 -2.31 7.77
C TYR A 63 6.93 -2.02 6.30
N ASP A 64 5.66 -1.78 6.04
CA ASP A 64 5.09 -1.54 4.71
C ASP A 64 4.18 -0.30 4.72
N THR A 65 3.60 0.04 3.58
CA THR A 65 2.55 1.06 3.39
C THR A 65 1.51 1.00 4.51
N SER A 66 0.82 2.10 4.82
CA SER A 66 -0.14 2.14 5.93
C SER A 66 -1.23 1.09 5.81
N SER A 67 -1.80 0.94 4.62
CA SER A 67 -2.73 -0.15 4.25
C SER A 67 -2.56 -0.47 2.77
N ALA A 68 -2.63 -1.75 2.41
CA ALA A 68 -2.40 -2.20 1.05
C ALA A 68 -3.11 -3.53 0.77
N GLY A 69 -3.87 -3.59 -0.31
CA GLY A 69 -4.56 -4.81 -0.70
C GLY A 69 -4.87 -4.90 -2.18
N HIS A 70 -5.26 -6.09 -2.60
CA HIS A 70 -5.70 -6.35 -3.96
C HIS A 70 -7.07 -5.71 -4.23
N ILE A 71 -7.29 -5.34 -5.47
CA ILE A 71 -8.61 -4.95 -5.96
C ILE A 71 -9.26 -6.20 -6.54
N PRO A 72 -10.31 -6.74 -5.88
CA PRO A 72 -11.02 -7.93 -6.38
C PRO A 72 -11.59 -7.70 -7.78
N ALA A 73 -11.77 -8.79 -8.52
CA ALA A 73 -12.34 -8.74 -9.86
C ALA A 73 -13.68 -8.02 -9.89
N GLY A 74 -13.82 -7.06 -10.81
CA GLY A 74 -15.02 -6.23 -10.96
C GLY A 74 -15.17 -5.11 -9.93
N GLU A 75 -14.26 -4.96 -8.97
CA GLU A 75 -14.27 -3.84 -8.01
C GLU A 75 -13.48 -2.63 -8.50
N GLU A 76 -13.83 -1.46 -7.95
CA GLU A 76 -13.15 -0.21 -8.22
C GLU A 76 -12.07 0.09 -7.17
N PRO A 77 -11.00 0.84 -7.53
CA PRO A 77 -9.88 1.10 -6.62
C PRO A 77 -10.25 1.79 -5.31
N LEU A 78 -11.10 2.83 -5.35
CA LEU A 78 -11.45 3.60 -4.16
C LEU A 78 -12.26 2.79 -3.14
N PRO A 79 -13.33 2.05 -3.51
CA PRO A 79 -14.00 1.12 -2.60
C PRO A 79 -13.06 0.08 -1.99
N SER A 80 -12.15 -0.51 -2.78
CA SER A 80 -11.18 -1.48 -2.29
C SER A 80 -10.20 -0.85 -1.28
N ALA A 81 -9.69 0.36 -1.55
CA ALA A 81 -8.84 1.09 -0.62
C ALA A 81 -9.54 1.40 0.71
N LEU A 82 -10.82 1.79 0.68
CA LEU A 82 -11.63 2.04 1.89
C LEU A 82 -11.85 0.76 2.68
N ARG A 83 -12.11 -0.35 2.01
CA ARG A 83 -12.30 -1.67 2.62
C ARG A 83 -11.02 -2.10 3.35
N GLU A 84 -9.88 -2.11 2.65
CA GLU A 84 -8.58 -2.49 3.23
C GLU A 84 -8.21 -1.62 4.44
N LEU A 85 -8.37 -0.30 4.33
CA LEU A 85 -8.10 0.62 5.43
C LEU A 85 -8.97 0.31 6.67
N SER A 86 -10.23 -0.07 6.44
CA SER A 86 -11.14 -0.47 7.51
C SER A 86 -10.82 -1.85 8.09
N GLU A 87 -10.47 -2.83 7.26
CA GLU A 87 -10.18 -4.20 7.67
C GLU A 87 -8.85 -4.29 8.41
N GLU A 88 -7.78 -3.73 7.86
CA GLU A 88 -6.43 -3.82 8.42
C GLU A 88 -6.22 -2.94 9.67
N LEU A 89 -6.79 -1.71 9.66
CA LEU A 89 -6.52 -0.68 10.68
C LEU A 89 -7.76 -0.20 11.44
N SER A 90 -8.96 -0.68 11.12
CA SER A 90 -10.25 -0.18 11.65
C SER A 90 -10.52 1.31 11.38
N ILE A 91 -9.86 1.92 10.41
CA ILE A 91 -10.11 3.31 10.02
C ILE A 91 -11.30 3.35 9.05
N LYS A 92 -12.42 3.89 9.52
CA LYS A 92 -13.65 4.06 8.71
C LYS A 92 -13.64 5.42 8.03
N ALA A 93 -13.01 5.50 6.88
CA ALA A 93 -12.96 6.72 6.09
C ALA A 93 -14.17 6.85 5.15
N ALA A 94 -14.63 8.09 4.95
CA ALA A 94 -15.55 8.40 3.86
C ALA A 94 -14.78 8.53 2.53
N PRO A 95 -15.40 8.29 1.36
CA PRO A 95 -14.74 8.41 0.06
C PRO A 95 -14.01 9.75 -0.17
N ALA A 96 -14.60 10.86 0.31
CA ALA A 96 -14.01 12.19 0.19
C ALA A 96 -12.75 12.43 1.04
N GLN A 97 -12.45 11.54 1.99
CA GLN A 97 -11.27 11.62 2.87
C GLN A 97 -10.06 10.86 2.30
N LEU A 98 -10.25 10.04 1.27
CA LEU A 98 -9.16 9.42 0.53
C LEU A 98 -8.84 10.23 -0.72
N HIS A 99 -7.67 10.86 -0.74
CA HIS A 99 -7.21 11.69 -1.83
C HIS A 99 -6.38 10.86 -2.81
N TYR A 100 -6.82 10.74 -4.04
CA TYR A 100 -6.01 10.07 -5.07
C TYR A 100 -4.71 10.82 -5.32
N ALA A 101 -3.59 10.11 -5.26
CA ALA A 101 -2.25 10.67 -5.40
C ALA A 101 -1.58 10.31 -6.73
N GLY A 102 -1.91 9.16 -7.31
CA GLY A 102 -1.31 8.69 -8.55
C GLY A 102 -1.26 7.18 -8.64
N THR A 103 -0.48 6.69 -9.57
CA THR A 103 -0.30 5.25 -9.87
C THR A 103 1.18 4.94 -10.02
N PHE A 104 1.58 3.73 -9.66
CA PHE A 104 2.90 3.20 -9.98
C PHE A 104 2.82 1.70 -10.25
N HIS A 105 3.91 1.13 -10.79
CA HIS A 105 4.02 -0.30 -11.08
C HIS A 105 4.94 -0.97 -10.08
N ILE A 106 4.54 -2.15 -9.60
CA ILE A 106 5.38 -3.08 -8.86
C ILE A 106 5.69 -4.26 -9.78
N HIS A 107 6.97 -4.61 -9.88
CA HIS A 107 7.39 -5.82 -10.56
C HIS A 107 8.63 -6.37 -9.88
N TYR A 108 8.50 -7.56 -9.29
CA TYR A 108 9.65 -8.31 -8.76
C TYR A 108 9.36 -9.81 -8.69
N GLU A 109 10.44 -10.58 -8.65
CA GLU A 109 10.40 -12.02 -8.37
C GLU A 109 11.33 -12.31 -7.19
N LYS A 110 10.82 -12.92 -6.15
CA LYS A 110 11.59 -13.27 -4.94
C LYS A 110 11.12 -14.59 -4.34
N PRO A 111 12.03 -15.40 -3.76
CA PRO A 111 11.64 -16.57 -3.01
C PRO A 111 11.11 -16.17 -1.61
N PHE A 112 9.92 -16.63 -1.27
CA PHE A 112 9.35 -16.58 0.08
C PHE A 112 8.86 -17.98 0.46
N HIS A 113 9.11 -18.40 1.69
CA HIS A 113 8.69 -19.71 2.20
C HIS A 113 9.04 -20.89 1.26
N GLY A 114 10.21 -20.79 0.58
CA GLY A 114 10.68 -21.83 -0.36
C GLY A 114 9.96 -21.87 -1.71
N ARG A 115 9.11 -20.89 -2.03
CA ARG A 115 8.41 -20.75 -3.32
C ARG A 115 8.76 -19.42 -3.97
N LEU A 116 8.85 -19.41 -5.30
CA LEU A 116 9.04 -18.18 -6.07
C LEU A 116 7.71 -17.42 -6.10
N PHE A 117 7.72 -16.22 -5.56
CA PHE A 117 6.63 -15.26 -5.60
C PHE A 117 6.94 -14.21 -6.66
N LYS A 118 6.01 -14.01 -7.59
CA LYS A 118 6.11 -13.03 -8.66
C LYS A 118 5.05 -11.98 -8.47
N ASP A 119 5.49 -10.78 -8.20
CA ASP A 119 4.62 -9.64 -8.05
C ASP A 119 4.62 -8.79 -9.31
N ASN A 120 3.43 -8.48 -9.82
CA ASN A 120 3.26 -7.66 -11.03
C ASN A 120 1.96 -6.88 -10.92
N GLU A 121 2.05 -5.62 -10.50
CA GLU A 121 0.90 -4.84 -10.09
C GLU A 121 0.88 -3.45 -10.71
N VAL A 122 -0.32 -2.99 -11.05
CA VAL A 122 -0.64 -1.57 -11.22
C VAL A 122 -1.32 -1.09 -9.94
N THR A 123 -0.59 -0.27 -9.17
CA THR A 123 -1.00 0.17 -7.84
C THR A 123 -1.60 1.56 -7.87
N GLN A 124 -2.85 1.68 -7.41
CA GLN A 124 -3.53 2.96 -7.20
C GLN A 124 -3.20 3.49 -5.80
N VAL A 125 -2.75 4.75 -5.72
CA VAL A 125 -2.27 5.35 -4.47
C VAL A 125 -3.25 6.40 -3.95
N TYR A 126 -3.62 6.27 -2.69
CA TYR A 126 -4.45 7.21 -1.96
C TYR A 126 -3.74 7.74 -0.73
N VAL A 127 -4.10 8.95 -0.30
CA VAL A 127 -3.58 9.59 0.91
C VAL A 127 -4.73 9.95 1.85
N TYR A 128 -4.58 9.58 3.11
CA TYR A 128 -5.50 9.91 4.21
C TYR A 128 -4.81 10.86 5.18
N THR A 129 -5.45 12.00 5.47
CA THR A 129 -4.84 13.08 6.27
C THR A 129 -5.61 13.41 7.53
N GLU A 130 -6.73 12.73 7.79
CA GLU A 130 -7.48 12.94 9.02
C GLU A 130 -6.73 12.43 10.26
N PRO A 131 -6.98 13.01 11.44
CA PRO A 131 -6.30 12.59 12.67
C PRO A 131 -6.50 11.11 13.01
N VAL A 132 -5.40 10.41 13.24
CA VAL A 132 -5.40 9.00 13.67
C VAL A 132 -4.70 8.88 15.02
N ARG A 133 -5.37 8.23 15.97
CA ARG A 133 -4.80 7.82 17.26
C ARG A 133 -4.51 6.32 17.19
N ILE A 134 -3.23 5.97 17.18
CA ILE A 134 -2.80 4.56 17.02
C ILE A 134 -3.30 3.66 18.17
N GLU A 135 -3.52 4.24 19.34
CA GLU A 135 -4.02 3.51 20.52
C GLU A 135 -5.49 3.08 20.38
N GLN A 136 -6.21 3.67 19.41
CA GLN A 136 -7.62 3.36 19.13
C GLN A 136 -7.79 2.42 17.94
N LEU A 137 -6.71 2.10 17.21
CA LEU A 137 -6.78 1.20 16.08
C LEU A 137 -6.96 -0.25 16.54
N VAL A 138 -7.81 -0.97 15.84
CA VAL A 138 -7.95 -2.42 15.96
C VAL A 138 -7.32 -3.02 14.71
N LEU A 139 -6.20 -3.68 14.90
CA LEU A 139 -5.43 -4.28 13.80
C LEU A 139 -6.00 -5.66 13.47
N GLN A 140 -5.99 -6.03 12.18
CA GLN A 140 -6.29 -7.37 11.72
C GLN A 140 -5.05 -8.27 11.93
N PRO A 141 -5.03 -9.19 12.91
CA PRO A 141 -3.80 -9.87 13.33
C PRO A 141 -3.15 -10.73 12.23
N SER A 142 -3.95 -11.31 11.32
CA SER A 142 -3.44 -12.09 10.19
C SER A 142 -2.68 -11.24 9.16
N GLU A 143 -2.94 -9.93 9.12
CA GLU A 143 -2.36 -9.00 8.15
C GLU A 143 -1.31 -8.09 8.80
N VAL A 144 -1.64 -7.50 9.95
CA VAL A 144 -0.89 -6.43 10.61
C VAL A 144 -0.58 -6.78 12.06
N SER A 145 0.71 -6.88 12.40
CA SER A 145 1.16 -7.17 13.77
C SER A 145 1.35 -5.91 14.63
N ALA A 146 1.65 -4.76 14.01
CA ALA A 146 1.84 -3.48 14.68
C ALA A 146 1.72 -2.32 13.70
N VAL A 147 1.56 -1.10 14.22
CA VAL A 147 1.68 0.15 13.45
C VAL A 147 2.57 1.13 14.18
N ARG A 148 3.25 2.00 13.42
CA ARG A 148 4.11 3.03 13.99
C ARG A 148 4.21 4.24 13.06
N TRP A 149 4.27 5.44 13.66
CA TRP A 149 4.62 6.67 12.97
C TRP A 149 6.13 6.74 12.71
N PHE A 150 6.49 7.13 11.51
CA PHE A 150 7.86 7.37 11.07
C PHE A 150 7.96 8.73 10.39
N ILE A 151 9.07 9.40 10.55
CA ILE A 151 9.36 10.62 9.78
C ILE A 151 9.54 10.21 8.32
N LEU A 152 8.75 10.82 7.41
CA LEU A 152 8.73 10.44 6.00
C LEU A 152 10.12 10.56 5.34
N ASP A 153 10.87 11.61 5.65
CA ASP A 153 12.20 11.82 5.09
C ASP A 153 13.21 10.75 5.54
N GLU A 154 13.09 10.24 6.77
CA GLU A 154 13.92 9.15 7.27
C GLU A 154 13.61 7.83 6.55
N VAL A 155 12.31 7.53 6.37
CA VAL A 155 11.88 6.35 5.59
C VAL A 155 12.38 6.45 4.15
N TRP A 156 12.24 7.63 3.54
CA TRP A 156 12.71 7.87 2.19
C TRP A 156 14.21 7.64 2.06
N ALA A 157 15.02 8.25 2.95
CA ALA A 157 16.47 8.11 2.94
C ALA A 157 16.93 6.65 3.09
N GLU A 158 16.29 5.89 4.01
CA GLU A 158 16.63 4.49 4.22
C GLU A 158 16.25 3.61 3.02
N VAL A 159 15.06 3.80 2.45
CA VAL A 159 14.62 3.06 1.25
C VAL A 159 15.50 3.37 0.04
N GLN A 160 15.93 4.63 -0.15
CA GLN A 160 16.82 5.04 -1.24
C GLN A 160 18.26 4.53 -1.06
N SER A 161 18.73 4.36 0.15
CA SER A 161 20.08 3.83 0.41
C SER A 161 20.23 2.34 0.03
N GLY A 162 19.12 1.66 -0.28
CA GLY A 162 19.09 0.23 -0.54
C GLY A 162 19.16 -0.64 0.71
N ASN A 163 19.29 -0.04 1.90
CA ASN A 163 19.21 -0.74 3.18
C ASN A 163 17.74 -1.02 3.50
N ARG A 164 17.26 -2.19 3.09
CA ARG A 164 15.88 -2.64 3.33
C ARG A 164 15.78 -3.62 4.49
N SER A 165 16.54 -3.40 5.56
CA SER A 165 16.54 -4.32 6.70
C SER A 165 15.21 -4.36 7.45
N ARG A 166 14.45 -3.26 7.47
CA ARG A 166 13.18 -3.13 8.18
C ARG A 166 11.99 -2.67 7.31
N PHE A 167 12.25 -2.11 6.11
CA PHE A 167 11.20 -1.60 5.24
C PHE A 167 11.10 -2.40 3.93
N CYS A 168 9.90 -2.89 3.61
CA CYS A 168 9.55 -3.42 2.30
C CYS A 168 8.76 -2.44 1.43
N VAL A 169 8.57 -1.23 1.92
CA VAL A 169 7.85 -0.14 1.25
C VAL A 169 8.37 0.07 -0.18
N PRO A 170 7.50 0.08 -1.20
CA PRO A 170 7.90 0.38 -2.58
C PRO A 170 8.42 1.81 -2.72
N ALA A 171 9.65 1.97 -3.24
CA ALA A 171 10.25 3.30 -3.44
C ALA A 171 9.41 4.18 -4.38
N GLN A 172 8.80 3.58 -5.40
CA GLN A 172 7.90 4.27 -6.33
C GLN A 172 6.65 4.80 -5.62
N GLY A 173 6.05 4.03 -4.70
CA GLY A 173 4.91 4.46 -3.90
C GLY A 173 5.25 5.63 -2.98
N LEU A 174 6.42 5.61 -2.33
CA LEU A 174 6.92 6.75 -1.55
C LEU A 174 7.14 7.99 -2.42
N ARG A 175 7.63 7.83 -3.65
CA ARG A 175 7.78 8.96 -4.59
C ARG A 175 6.44 9.57 -4.93
N VAL A 176 5.42 8.75 -5.26
CA VAL A 176 4.07 9.26 -5.55
C VAL A 176 3.51 10.03 -4.34
N LEU A 177 3.72 9.55 -3.11
CA LEU A 177 3.32 10.26 -1.90
C LEU A 177 4.03 11.62 -1.77
N ARG A 178 5.35 11.67 -1.96
CA ARG A 178 6.14 12.90 -1.86
C ARG A 178 5.71 13.93 -2.90
N ASP A 179 5.56 13.52 -4.15
CA ASP A 179 5.10 14.39 -5.25
C ASP A 179 3.69 14.96 -4.96
N TRP A 180 2.82 14.16 -4.35
CA TRP A 180 1.49 14.61 -3.93
C TRP A 180 1.56 15.68 -2.83
N ILE A 181 2.41 15.48 -1.80
CA ILE A 181 2.63 16.44 -0.71
C ILE A 181 3.16 17.76 -1.26
N GLU A 182 4.22 17.73 -2.07
CA GLU A 182 4.83 18.92 -2.68
C GLU A 182 3.84 19.74 -3.52
N LYS A 183 3.00 19.08 -4.31
CA LYS A 183 1.94 19.72 -5.10
C LYS A 183 0.88 20.38 -4.22
N ARG A 184 0.56 19.80 -3.05
CA ARG A 184 -0.43 20.34 -2.12
C ARG A 184 0.12 21.57 -1.38
N GLU A 185 1.37 21.51 -0.94
CA GLU A 185 2.04 22.64 -0.30
C GLU A 185 2.16 23.83 -1.25
N SER A 186 2.53 23.60 -2.50
CA SER A 186 2.64 24.65 -3.54
C SER A 186 1.30 25.31 -3.90
N ARG A 187 0.15 24.67 -3.62
CA ARG A 187 -1.18 25.24 -3.86
C ARG A 187 -1.70 26.07 -2.69
N ASN A 188 -1.09 25.92 -1.52
CA ASN A 188 -1.46 26.65 -0.30
C ASN A 188 -0.60 27.88 -0.06
N LEU A 189 0.36 28.17 -0.96
CA LEU A 189 1.16 29.39 -1.05
C LEU A 189 0.59 30.35 -2.13
#